data_5679350f00a5250d335184f8dce3dbc5
#
_entry.id   5679350f00a5250d335184f8dce3dbc5
#
_cell.length_a   1.000
_cell.length_b   1.000
_cell.length_c   1.000
_cell.angle_alpha   90.00
_cell.angle_beta   90.00
_cell.angle_gamma   90.00
#
_symmetry.space_group_name_H-M   'P 1'
#
loop_
_entity.id
_entity.type
_entity.pdbx_description
1 polymer ?
#
loop_
_entity_poly.entity_id
_entity_poly.type
_entity_poly.pdbx_seq_one_letter_code
_entity_poly.pdbx_strand_id
1 'polypeptide(L)'
;MSKIFIIGATGGVGSRLGPMLVAAGHDVSGLHRKPDQADKLLSAGITPWLGDIMFMSVEDLAAATRDCDVVVFSAGAAGSGPERTTAIDGEGVIKTVHAARANDIARVYLVSAFMDAGRAQPRKTGFEHYMKMKRQADNALAASELDWVILRPGTLVSEDGNGRVNAGLAITYGSVARGNVARMLAALIDTPAIRREIIELTDGDIPVPDAVMSIQR
;
A
#
# COMPACT_ATOMS: atom_id res chain seq x y z
N MET A 1 18.92 -4.44 3.37
CA MET A 1 18.30 -5.48 2.50
C MET A 1 17.21 -6.15 3.33
N SER A 2 15.98 -6.20 2.84
CA SER A 2 14.81 -6.78 3.52
C SER A 2 14.07 -7.69 2.54
N LYS A 3 13.37 -8.70 3.07
CA LYS A 3 12.43 -9.53 2.32
C LYS A 3 11.05 -8.88 2.39
N ILE A 4 10.50 -8.49 1.25
CA ILE A 4 9.30 -7.67 1.14
C ILE A 4 8.22 -8.42 0.36
N PHE A 5 7.02 -8.54 0.94
CA PHE A 5 5.86 -9.09 0.24
C PHE A 5 4.88 -7.99 -0.16
N ILE A 6 4.52 -7.92 -1.44
CA ILE A 6 3.61 -6.90 -1.97
C ILE A 6 2.24 -7.52 -2.30
N ILE A 7 1.22 -7.18 -1.54
CA ILE A 7 -0.18 -7.48 -1.87
C ILE A 7 -0.68 -6.38 -2.82
N GLY A 8 -1.00 -6.78 -4.06
CA GLY A 8 -1.31 -5.85 -5.14
C GLY A 8 -0.11 -5.51 -6.04
N ALA A 9 0.88 -6.41 -6.13
CA ALA A 9 2.10 -6.24 -6.92
C ALA A 9 1.86 -5.94 -8.42
N THR A 10 0.76 -6.43 -8.98
CA THR A 10 0.37 -6.18 -10.39
C THR A 10 -0.52 -4.96 -10.59
N GLY A 11 -0.88 -4.26 -9.48
CA GLY A 11 -1.68 -3.05 -9.50
C GLY A 11 -0.90 -1.80 -9.90
N GLY A 12 -1.60 -0.66 -10.05
CA GLY A 12 -0.99 0.58 -10.54
C GLY A 12 0.16 1.13 -9.69
N VAL A 13 0.10 0.98 -8.36
CA VAL A 13 1.20 1.35 -7.45
C VAL A 13 2.21 0.22 -7.33
N GLY A 14 1.75 -1.01 -7.05
CA GLY A 14 2.63 -2.16 -6.80
C GLY A 14 3.54 -2.50 -7.97
N SER A 15 3.04 -2.38 -9.22
CA SER A 15 3.84 -2.65 -10.43
C SER A 15 4.97 -1.63 -10.67
N ARG A 16 4.92 -0.47 -10.02
CA ARG A 16 5.98 0.55 -10.02
C ARG A 16 6.90 0.39 -8.82
N LEU A 17 6.32 0.07 -7.66
CA LEU A 17 7.07 -0.11 -6.42
C LEU A 17 8.02 -1.30 -6.47
N GLY A 18 7.53 -2.46 -6.93
CA GLY A 18 8.31 -3.69 -6.92
C GLY A 18 9.68 -3.57 -7.60
N PRO A 19 9.75 -3.08 -8.87
CA PRO A 19 11.04 -2.86 -9.54
C PRO A 19 11.96 -1.86 -8.82
N MET A 20 11.41 -0.84 -8.15
CA MET A 20 12.20 0.12 -7.36
C MET A 20 12.85 -0.57 -6.17
N LEU A 21 12.11 -1.43 -5.46
CA LEU A 21 12.62 -2.17 -4.31
C LEU A 21 13.68 -3.21 -4.73
N VAL A 22 13.47 -3.91 -5.86
CA VAL A 22 14.47 -4.83 -6.44
C VAL A 22 15.76 -4.07 -6.78
N ALA A 23 15.64 -2.91 -7.43
CA ALA A 23 16.78 -2.06 -7.78
C ALA A 23 17.52 -1.52 -6.53
N ALA A 24 16.81 -1.33 -5.41
CA ALA A 24 17.39 -0.97 -4.12
C ALA A 24 18.04 -2.16 -3.37
N GLY A 25 18.01 -3.36 -3.95
CA GLY A 25 18.66 -4.56 -3.39
C GLY A 25 17.81 -5.34 -2.38
N HIS A 26 16.49 -5.12 -2.36
CA HIS A 26 15.57 -5.94 -1.57
C HIS A 26 15.20 -7.24 -2.28
N ASP A 27 14.86 -8.28 -1.52
CA ASP A 27 14.23 -9.50 -2.00
C ASP A 27 12.70 -9.29 -2.01
N VAL A 28 12.10 -9.29 -3.19
CA VAL A 28 10.70 -8.90 -3.37
C VAL A 28 9.87 -10.05 -3.89
N SER A 29 8.80 -10.37 -3.16
CA SER A 29 7.75 -11.28 -3.61
C SER A 29 6.44 -10.52 -3.82
N GLY A 30 5.62 -10.97 -4.78
CA GLY A 30 4.41 -10.25 -5.14
C GLY A 30 3.20 -11.14 -5.35
N LEU A 31 2.09 -10.80 -4.66
CA LEU A 31 0.82 -11.47 -4.86
C LEU A 31 0.22 -11.10 -6.22
N HIS A 32 -0.14 -12.10 -7.00
CA HIS A 32 -0.87 -11.95 -8.27
C HIS A 32 -2.03 -12.93 -8.34
N ARG A 33 -3.15 -12.53 -8.95
CA ARG A 33 -4.37 -13.35 -8.99
C ARG A 33 -4.59 -14.14 -10.27
N LYS A 34 -3.90 -13.77 -11.35
CA LYS A 34 -4.01 -14.42 -12.65
C LYS A 34 -2.69 -15.08 -13.02
N PRO A 35 -2.68 -16.34 -13.46
CA PRO A 35 -1.44 -17.04 -13.83
C PRO A 35 -0.56 -16.28 -14.84
N ASP A 36 -1.18 -15.62 -15.82
CA ASP A 36 -0.52 -14.84 -16.87
C ASP A 36 0.25 -13.59 -16.35
N GLN A 37 0.06 -13.23 -15.09
CA GLN A 37 0.78 -12.11 -14.45
C GLN A 37 2.16 -12.52 -13.90
N ALA A 38 2.44 -13.82 -13.77
CA ALA A 38 3.68 -14.32 -13.17
C ALA A 38 4.92 -13.89 -13.97
N ASP A 39 4.88 -14.05 -15.30
CA ASP A 39 6.02 -13.70 -16.18
C ASP A 39 6.40 -12.22 -16.08
N LYS A 40 5.41 -11.35 -15.91
CA LYS A 40 5.64 -9.91 -15.72
C LYS A 40 6.37 -9.64 -14.40
N LEU A 41 6.03 -10.34 -13.32
CA LEU A 41 6.70 -10.21 -12.03
C LEU A 41 8.13 -10.74 -12.12
N LEU A 42 8.33 -11.93 -12.69
CA LEU A 42 9.66 -12.53 -12.90
C LEU A 42 10.57 -11.61 -13.72
N SER A 43 10.06 -11.03 -14.81
CA SER A 43 10.83 -10.10 -15.65
C SER A 43 11.26 -8.83 -14.89
N ALA A 44 10.54 -8.47 -13.81
CA ALA A 44 10.88 -7.36 -12.93
C ALA A 44 11.75 -7.77 -11.73
N GLY A 45 12.22 -9.02 -11.65
CA GLY A 45 13.00 -9.55 -10.55
C GLY A 45 12.19 -9.84 -9.28
N ILE A 46 10.86 -9.98 -9.41
CA ILE A 46 9.94 -10.19 -8.30
C ILE A 46 9.49 -11.64 -8.30
N THR A 47 9.62 -12.34 -7.18
CA THR A 47 9.13 -13.71 -7.01
C THR A 47 7.58 -13.72 -7.00
N PRO A 48 6.92 -14.40 -7.97
CA PRO A 48 5.47 -14.39 -8.04
C PRO A 48 4.85 -15.35 -7.01
N TRP A 49 3.76 -14.91 -6.39
CA TRP A 49 2.91 -15.75 -5.53
C TRP A 49 1.47 -15.71 -6.04
N LEU A 50 0.95 -16.84 -6.47
CA LEU A 50 -0.42 -16.93 -7.00
C LEU A 50 -1.45 -16.98 -5.87
N GLY A 51 -2.40 -16.04 -5.86
CA GLY A 51 -3.49 -15.99 -4.90
C GLY A 51 -4.37 -14.76 -5.11
N ASP A 52 -5.63 -14.83 -4.68
CA ASP A 52 -6.54 -13.67 -4.67
C ASP A 52 -6.84 -13.30 -3.20
N ILE A 53 -6.43 -12.09 -2.80
CA ILE A 53 -6.65 -11.57 -1.45
C ILE A 53 -8.11 -11.62 -1.01
N MET A 54 -9.05 -11.59 -1.95
CA MET A 54 -10.48 -11.71 -1.67
C MET A 54 -10.83 -13.05 -1.01
N PHE A 55 -10.20 -14.13 -1.46
CA PHE A 55 -10.52 -15.51 -1.06
C PHE A 55 -9.49 -16.14 -0.12
N MET A 56 -8.27 -15.61 -0.05
CA MET A 56 -7.24 -16.11 0.86
C MET A 56 -7.68 -15.97 2.32
N SER A 57 -7.41 -17.00 3.10
CA SER A 57 -7.52 -16.99 4.56
C SER A 57 -6.33 -16.27 5.21
N VAL A 58 -6.35 -16.14 6.53
CA VAL A 58 -5.19 -15.64 7.31
C VAL A 58 -4.02 -16.61 7.19
N GLU A 59 -4.30 -17.91 7.23
CA GLU A 59 -3.31 -18.99 7.12
C GLU A 59 -2.63 -19.00 5.74
N ASP A 60 -3.39 -18.78 4.65
CA ASP A 60 -2.85 -18.65 3.30
C ASP A 60 -1.91 -17.43 3.20
N LEU A 61 -2.32 -16.30 3.78
CA LEU A 61 -1.47 -15.10 3.83
C LEU A 61 -0.23 -15.31 4.71
N ALA A 62 -0.36 -15.99 5.84
CA ALA A 62 0.78 -16.33 6.68
C ALA A 62 1.75 -17.26 5.96
N ALA A 63 1.25 -18.23 5.17
CA ALA A 63 2.10 -19.07 4.34
C ALA A 63 2.85 -18.24 3.26
N ALA A 64 2.13 -17.29 2.61
CA ALA A 64 2.69 -16.43 1.57
C ALA A 64 3.73 -15.43 2.10
N THR A 65 3.58 -14.96 3.33
CA THR A 65 4.46 -13.96 3.95
C THR A 65 5.51 -14.57 4.88
N ARG A 66 5.66 -15.89 4.89
CA ARG A 66 6.66 -16.57 5.73
C ARG A 66 8.05 -16.04 5.42
N ASP A 67 8.82 -15.80 6.45
CA ASP A 67 10.20 -15.28 6.37
C ASP A 67 10.33 -13.86 5.77
N CYS A 68 9.24 -13.12 5.64
CA CYS A 68 9.28 -11.72 5.22
C CYS A 68 9.56 -10.78 6.40
N ASP A 69 10.27 -9.67 6.12
CA ASP A 69 10.51 -8.60 7.08
C ASP A 69 9.44 -7.51 7.00
N VAL A 70 8.85 -7.35 5.82
CA VAL A 70 7.94 -6.24 5.48
C VAL A 70 6.79 -6.74 4.62
N VAL A 71 5.58 -6.26 4.91
CA VAL A 71 4.41 -6.42 4.02
C VAL A 71 3.95 -5.05 3.54
N VAL A 72 3.71 -4.93 2.24
CA VAL A 72 3.09 -3.76 1.62
C VAL A 72 1.72 -4.12 1.09
N PHE A 73 0.68 -3.46 1.58
CA PHE A 73 -0.67 -3.60 1.07
C PHE A 73 -1.03 -2.44 0.14
N SER A 74 -1.02 -2.68 -1.17
CA SER A 74 -1.37 -1.72 -2.22
C SER A 74 -2.54 -2.18 -3.11
N ALA A 75 -3.22 -3.27 -2.73
CA ALA A 75 -4.40 -3.75 -3.43
C ALA A 75 -5.62 -2.87 -3.14
N GLY A 76 -6.56 -2.86 -4.08
CA GLY A 76 -7.85 -2.19 -3.94
C GLY A 76 -8.84 -2.72 -4.97
N ALA A 77 -10.13 -2.62 -4.67
CA ALA A 77 -11.21 -3.11 -5.52
C ALA A 77 -11.42 -2.28 -6.82
N ALA A 78 -10.85 -1.08 -6.89
CA ALA A 78 -10.91 -0.19 -8.06
C ALA A 78 -12.35 0.05 -8.58
N GLY A 79 -13.34 0.17 -7.69
CA GLY A 79 -14.73 0.42 -8.06
C GLY A 79 -15.49 -0.81 -8.59
N SER A 80 -14.97 -2.02 -8.42
CA SER A 80 -15.58 -3.27 -8.91
C SER A 80 -16.73 -3.81 -8.07
N GLY A 81 -17.37 -2.96 -7.26
CA GLY A 81 -18.56 -3.26 -6.49
C GLY A 81 -18.34 -3.39 -4.98
N PRO A 82 -19.41 -3.35 -4.17
CA PRO A 82 -19.33 -3.27 -2.72
C PRO A 82 -18.75 -4.53 -2.08
N GLU A 83 -19.06 -5.71 -2.59
CA GLU A 83 -18.54 -6.98 -2.10
C GLU A 83 -17.01 -7.03 -2.20
N ARG A 84 -16.46 -6.71 -3.37
CA ARG A 84 -15.01 -6.66 -3.56
C ARG A 84 -14.35 -5.54 -2.74
N THR A 85 -15.02 -4.42 -2.58
CA THR A 85 -14.55 -3.32 -1.72
C THR A 85 -14.44 -3.79 -0.27
N THR A 86 -15.45 -4.47 0.24
CA THR A 86 -15.42 -5.05 1.59
C THR A 86 -14.27 -6.05 1.74
N ALA A 87 -14.22 -7.03 0.83
CA ALA A 87 -13.26 -8.13 0.92
C ALA A 87 -11.80 -7.69 0.74
N ILE A 88 -11.53 -6.70 -0.15
CA ILE A 88 -10.18 -6.27 -0.48
C ILE A 88 -9.74 -5.06 0.37
N ASP A 89 -10.51 -3.95 0.29
CA ASP A 89 -10.12 -2.68 0.93
C ASP A 89 -10.32 -2.68 2.45
N GLY A 90 -11.21 -3.53 2.99
CA GLY A 90 -11.48 -3.71 4.41
C GLY A 90 -10.82 -4.96 4.97
N GLU A 91 -11.44 -6.11 4.74
CA GLU A 91 -11.06 -7.40 5.33
C GLU A 91 -9.66 -7.88 4.92
N GLY A 92 -9.23 -7.57 3.68
CA GLY A 92 -7.91 -7.92 3.19
C GLY A 92 -6.79 -7.34 4.04
N VAL A 93 -6.94 -6.09 4.51
CA VAL A 93 -5.98 -5.44 5.41
C VAL A 93 -6.02 -6.10 6.80
N ILE A 94 -7.21 -6.40 7.32
CA ILE A 94 -7.37 -7.06 8.63
C ILE A 94 -6.69 -8.44 8.61
N LYS A 95 -6.93 -9.25 7.56
CA LYS A 95 -6.26 -10.54 7.36
C LYS A 95 -4.74 -10.38 7.30
N THR A 96 -4.26 -9.33 6.63
CA THR A 96 -2.82 -9.03 6.53
C THR A 96 -2.21 -8.71 7.90
N VAL A 97 -2.89 -7.95 8.75
CA VAL A 97 -2.44 -7.67 10.13
C VAL A 97 -2.32 -8.95 10.93
N HIS A 98 -3.32 -9.86 10.84
CA HIS A 98 -3.26 -11.15 11.53
C HIS A 98 -2.14 -12.05 11.02
N ALA A 99 -1.94 -12.12 9.69
CA ALA A 99 -0.87 -12.91 9.09
C ALA A 99 0.52 -12.37 9.46
N ALA A 100 0.70 -11.04 9.47
CA ALA A 100 1.94 -10.40 9.88
C ALA A 100 2.28 -10.74 11.35
N ARG A 101 1.29 -10.69 12.25
CA ARG A 101 1.49 -11.07 13.66
C ARG A 101 1.83 -12.56 13.82
N ALA A 102 1.20 -13.45 13.05
CA ALA A 102 1.47 -14.88 13.09
C ALA A 102 2.90 -15.25 12.66
N ASN A 103 3.55 -14.40 11.85
CA ASN A 103 4.91 -14.58 11.34
C ASN A 103 5.93 -13.63 12.00
N ASP A 104 5.58 -12.93 13.08
CA ASP A 104 6.44 -11.94 13.76
C ASP A 104 6.98 -10.83 12.81
N ILE A 105 6.22 -10.52 11.75
CA ILE A 105 6.53 -9.42 10.82
C ILE A 105 6.15 -8.10 11.49
N ALA A 106 7.14 -7.31 11.84
CA ALA A 106 6.89 -6.06 12.53
C ALA A 106 6.35 -4.95 11.60
N ARG A 107 6.79 -4.88 10.35
CA ARG A 107 6.56 -3.72 9.48
C ARG A 107 5.48 -3.95 8.43
N VAL A 108 4.43 -3.12 8.45
CA VAL A 108 3.34 -3.13 7.46
C VAL A 108 3.10 -1.74 6.91
N TYR A 109 3.12 -1.61 5.59
CA TYR A 109 2.82 -0.38 4.85
C TYR A 109 1.48 -0.52 4.14
N LEU A 110 0.57 0.42 4.37
CA LEU A 110 -0.77 0.43 3.78
C LEU A 110 -0.95 1.62 2.84
N VAL A 111 -1.34 1.37 1.60
CA VAL A 111 -1.88 2.40 0.71
C VAL A 111 -3.38 2.53 0.98
N SER A 112 -3.73 3.56 1.73
CA SER A 112 -5.11 3.88 2.09
C SER A 112 -5.70 4.93 1.13
N ALA A 113 -6.48 5.86 1.65
CA ALA A 113 -7.08 6.95 0.91
C ALA A 113 -7.15 8.21 1.79
N PHE A 114 -7.15 9.36 1.16
CA PHE A 114 -7.34 10.64 1.83
C PHE A 114 -8.75 10.69 2.46
N MET A 115 -8.85 10.86 3.78
CA MET A 115 -10.13 10.72 4.49
C MET A 115 -11.15 11.81 4.17
N ASP A 116 -10.68 12.95 3.70
CA ASP A 116 -11.49 14.09 3.28
C ASP A 116 -11.80 14.10 1.77
N ALA A 117 -11.40 13.03 1.04
CA ALA A 117 -11.69 12.91 -0.37
C ALA A 117 -13.19 13.02 -0.66
N GLY A 118 -13.55 13.80 -1.68
CA GLY A 118 -14.93 13.93 -2.15
C GLY A 118 -15.89 14.71 -1.25
N ARG A 119 -15.45 15.32 -0.14
CA ARG A 119 -16.34 16.11 0.76
C ARG A 119 -17.09 17.24 0.08
N ALA A 120 -16.53 17.82 -0.97
CA ALA A 120 -17.14 18.93 -1.71
C ALA A 120 -18.12 18.48 -2.80
N GLN A 121 -18.34 17.16 -2.99
CA GLN A 121 -19.19 16.63 -4.05
C GLN A 121 -20.38 15.85 -3.48
N PRO A 122 -21.50 15.73 -4.24
CA PRO A 122 -22.60 14.85 -3.86
C PRO A 122 -22.11 13.42 -3.65
N ARG A 123 -22.44 12.85 -2.50
CA ARG A 123 -21.96 11.54 -2.09
C ARG A 123 -22.60 10.44 -2.93
N LYS A 124 -21.77 9.60 -3.56
CA LYS A 124 -22.21 8.37 -4.24
C LYS A 124 -22.13 7.22 -3.26
N THR A 125 -23.18 6.41 -3.15
CA THR A 125 -23.29 5.29 -2.20
C THR A 125 -22.07 4.33 -2.23
N GLY A 126 -21.58 4.01 -3.43
CA GLY A 126 -20.39 3.16 -3.58
C GLY A 126 -19.10 3.81 -3.03
N PHE A 127 -18.97 5.14 -3.16
CA PHE A 127 -17.83 5.87 -2.62
C PHE A 127 -17.85 5.94 -1.07
N GLU A 128 -19.04 6.13 -0.49
CA GLU A 128 -19.20 6.09 0.98
C GLU A 128 -18.82 4.73 1.55
N HIS A 129 -19.27 3.65 0.90
CA HIS A 129 -18.89 2.29 1.30
C HIS A 129 -17.37 2.08 1.21
N TYR A 130 -16.74 2.51 0.11
CA TYR A 130 -15.29 2.47 -0.05
C TYR A 130 -14.58 3.21 1.09
N MET A 131 -14.97 4.45 1.38
CA MET A 131 -14.37 5.24 2.46
C MET A 131 -14.60 4.62 3.84
N LYS A 132 -15.74 3.94 4.06
CA LYS A 132 -15.99 3.18 5.28
C LYS A 132 -14.97 2.03 5.42
N MET A 133 -14.74 1.26 4.35
CA MET A 133 -13.78 0.15 4.36
C MET A 133 -12.34 0.64 4.57
N LYS A 134 -11.94 1.75 3.93
CA LYS A 134 -10.62 2.36 4.16
C LYS A 134 -10.44 2.80 5.62
N ARG A 135 -11.43 3.45 6.23
CA ARG A 135 -11.36 3.80 7.66
C ARG A 135 -11.28 2.57 8.57
N GLN A 136 -12.02 1.51 8.25
CA GLN A 136 -11.96 0.26 9.00
C GLN A 136 -10.57 -0.38 8.91
N ALA A 137 -9.98 -0.41 7.73
CA ALA A 137 -8.63 -0.90 7.49
C ALA A 137 -7.57 -0.08 8.24
N ASP A 138 -7.63 1.25 8.13
CA ASP A 138 -6.74 2.16 8.85
C ASP A 138 -6.81 1.94 10.36
N ASN A 139 -8.04 1.85 10.92
CA ASN A 139 -8.24 1.64 12.35
C ASN A 139 -7.70 0.28 12.81
N ALA A 140 -7.92 -0.79 12.05
CA ALA A 140 -7.43 -2.12 12.40
C ALA A 140 -5.89 -2.17 12.42
N LEU A 141 -5.24 -1.54 11.43
CA LEU A 141 -3.78 -1.46 11.39
C LEU A 141 -3.23 -0.54 12.49
N ALA A 142 -3.83 0.63 12.68
CA ALA A 142 -3.37 1.61 13.68
C ALA A 142 -3.56 1.10 15.13
N ALA A 143 -4.56 0.26 15.38
CA ALA A 143 -4.78 -0.36 16.69
C ALA A 143 -3.85 -1.56 16.95
N SER A 144 -3.07 -1.99 15.96
CA SER A 144 -2.12 -3.10 16.13
C SER A 144 -0.81 -2.61 16.78
N GLU A 145 -0.03 -3.58 17.30
CA GLU A 145 1.31 -3.29 17.85
C GLU A 145 2.42 -3.23 16.80
N LEU A 146 2.06 -3.39 15.51
CA LEU A 146 3.00 -3.38 14.41
C LEU A 146 3.65 -2.01 14.21
N ASP A 147 4.81 -1.99 13.61
CA ASP A 147 5.47 -0.78 13.12
C ASP A 147 4.89 -0.44 11.74
N TRP A 148 3.73 0.18 11.74
CA TRP A 148 2.97 0.46 10.54
C TRP A 148 3.20 1.88 10.00
N VAL A 149 3.01 2.04 8.68
CA VAL A 149 2.83 3.34 8.03
C VAL A 149 1.59 3.29 7.16
N ILE A 150 0.67 4.23 7.36
CA ILE A 150 -0.54 4.40 6.57
C ILE A 150 -0.33 5.59 5.63
N LEU A 151 -0.12 5.30 4.34
CA LEU A 151 -0.02 6.33 3.32
C LEU A 151 -1.40 6.60 2.72
N ARG A 152 -1.88 7.83 2.86
CA ARG A 152 -3.19 8.31 2.38
C ARG A 152 -3.03 9.19 1.15
N PRO A 153 -2.92 8.61 -0.06
CA PRO A 153 -2.82 9.40 -1.28
C PRO A 153 -4.13 10.13 -1.60
N GLY A 154 -4.02 11.27 -2.25
CA GLY A 154 -5.12 11.95 -2.93
C GLY A 154 -5.66 11.14 -4.11
N THR A 155 -6.32 11.79 -5.07
CA THR A 155 -6.80 11.11 -6.28
C THR A 155 -5.63 10.54 -7.09
N LEU A 156 -5.63 9.21 -7.25
CA LEU A 156 -4.57 8.51 -7.99
C LEU A 156 -4.71 8.73 -9.50
N VAL A 157 -3.68 9.29 -10.14
CA VAL A 157 -3.55 9.36 -11.60
C VAL A 157 -2.51 8.34 -12.10
N SER A 158 -2.64 7.88 -13.35
CA SER A 158 -1.86 6.73 -13.86
C SER A 158 -0.44 7.09 -14.32
N GLU A 159 0.06 8.24 -13.98
CA GLU A 159 1.37 8.76 -14.38
C GLU A 159 2.49 8.22 -13.49
N ASP A 160 3.72 8.29 -14.00
CA ASP A 160 4.91 7.90 -13.24
C ASP A 160 5.36 9.01 -12.27
N GLY A 161 4.89 10.23 -12.48
CA GLY A 161 5.25 11.39 -11.67
C GLY A 161 6.72 11.81 -11.83
N ASN A 162 7.07 12.88 -11.16
CA ASN A 162 8.39 13.53 -11.27
C ASN A 162 9.27 13.37 -10.02
N GLY A 163 8.83 12.59 -9.02
CA GLY A 163 9.53 12.42 -7.75
C GLY A 163 9.37 13.59 -6.79
N ARG A 164 8.39 14.49 -7.04
CA ARG A 164 8.08 15.62 -6.16
C ARG A 164 6.68 15.48 -5.59
N VAL A 165 6.55 15.72 -4.30
CA VAL A 165 5.33 15.49 -3.53
C VAL A 165 5.07 16.61 -2.54
N ASN A 166 3.84 16.66 -2.04
CA ASN A 166 3.50 17.31 -0.79
C ASN A 166 3.05 16.20 0.17
N ALA A 167 3.68 16.09 1.34
CA ALA A 167 3.44 15.03 2.30
C ALA A 167 3.39 15.59 3.71
N GLY A 168 2.47 15.08 4.54
CA GLY A 168 2.34 15.53 5.92
C GLY A 168 1.17 14.88 6.65
N LEU A 169 0.95 15.29 7.91
CA LEU A 169 -0.16 14.77 8.74
C LEU A 169 -1.54 15.26 8.28
N ALA A 170 -1.59 16.49 7.75
CA ALA A 170 -2.81 17.11 7.24
C ALA A 170 -2.41 18.09 6.13
N ILE A 171 -2.72 17.77 4.88
CA ILE A 171 -2.41 18.60 3.72
C ILE A 171 -3.65 18.87 2.90
N THR A 172 -3.57 19.81 1.96
CA THR A 172 -4.67 20.08 1.04
C THR A 172 -4.88 18.89 0.09
N TYR A 173 -6.13 18.45 -0.04
CA TYR A 173 -6.52 17.40 -0.97
C TYR A 173 -6.18 17.78 -2.41
N GLY A 174 -5.66 16.82 -3.16
CA GLY A 174 -5.30 16.97 -4.57
C GLY A 174 -5.14 15.62 -5.26
N SER A 175 -4.49 15.60 -6.41
CA SER A 175 -4.12 14.38 -7.12
C SER A 175 -2.68 13.97 -6.80
N VAL A 176 -2.37 12.70 -7.08
CA VAL A 176 -1.00 12.18 -7.00
C VAL A 176 -0.77 11.10 -8.05
N ALA A 177 0.36 11.18 -8.72
CA ALA A 177 0.83 10.17 -9.65
C ALA A 177 1.14 8.85 -8.90
N ARG A 178 0.67 7.71 -9.45
CA ARG A 178 0.97 6.39 -8.86
C ARG A 178 2.46 6.12 -8.72
N GLY A 179 3.29 6.66 -9.63
CA GLY A 179 4.74 6.55 -9.51
C GLY A 179 5.31 7.36 -8.33
N ASN A 180 4.72 8.52 -7.99
CA ASN A 180 5.12 9.27 -6.80
C ASN A 180 4.70 8.56 -5.51
N VAL A 181 3.53 7.88 -5.50
CA VAL A 181 3.14 7.01 -4.38
C VAL A 181 4.13 5.86 -4.21
N ALA A 182 4.55 5.22 -5.30
CA ALA A 182 5.53 4.14 -5.28
C ALA A 182 6.91 4.62 -4.76
N ARG A 183 7.40 5.79 -5.23
CA ARG A 183 8.65 6.39 -4.74
C ARG A 183 8.59 6.72 -3.25
N MET A 184 7.46 7.29 -2.80
CA MET A 184 7.27 7.61 -1.39
C MET A 184 7.30 6.34 -0.53
N LEU A 185 6.60 5.26 -0.95
CA LEU A 185 6.64 3.98 -0.26
C LEU A 185 8.05 3.38 -0.20
N ALA A 186 8.79 3.39 -1.33
CA ALA A 186 10.16 2.89 -1.36
C ALA A 186 11.05 3.65 -0.37
N ALA A 187 11.00 4.97 -0.36
CA ALA A 187 11.77 5.79 0.56
C ALA A 187 11.38 5.59 2.04
N LEU A 188 10.08 5.38 2.34
CA LEU A 188 9.61 5.06 3.69
C LEU A 188 10.07 3.67 4.14
N ILE A 189 10.12 2.67 3.24
CA ILE A 189 10.61 1.32 3.53
C ILE A 189 12.10 1.37 3.88
N ASP A 190 12.88 2.20 3.18
CA ASP A 190 14.31 2.42 3.43
C ASP A 190 14.59 3.29 4.67
N THR A 191 13.53 3.88 5.26
CA THR A 191 13.62 4.71 6.47
C THR A 191 12.82 4.09 7.62
N PRO A 192 13.23 2.94 8.19
CA PRO A 192 12.43 2.18 9.17
C PRO A 192 12.23 2.90 10.50
N ALA A 193 12.92 4.01 10.74
CA ALA A 193 12.69 4.88 11.90
C ALA A 193 11.31 5.55 11.85
N ILE A 194 10.74 5.76 10.63
CA ILE A 194 9.38 6.26 10.46
C ILE A 194 8.42 5.09 10.66
N ARG A 195 7.68 5.13 11.75
CA ARG A 195 6.74 4.09 12.15
C ARG A 195 5.59 4.66 12.94
N ARG A 196 4.43 3.99 12.86
CA ARG A 196 3.17 4.40 13.50
C ARG A 196 2.75 5.81 13.08
N GLU A 197 2.94 6.10 11.79
CA GLU A 197 2.64 7.38 11.17
C GLU A 197 1.55 7.25 10.11
N ILE A 198 0.66 8.24 10.09
CA ILE A 198 -0.30 8.45 9.01
C ILE A 198 0.21 9.62 8.19
N ILE A 199 0.38 9.41 6.89
CA ILE A 199 0.95 10.40 5.98
C ILE A 199 -0.03 10.62 4.82
N GLU A 200 -0.55 11.84 4.70
CA GLU A 200 -1.28 12.28 3.51
C GLU A 200 -0.30 12.66 2.41
N LEU A 201 -0.65 12.35 1.14
CA LEU A 201 0.25 12.51 0.01
C LEU A 201 -0.47 13.04 -1.24
N THR A 202 0.07 14.10 -1.82
CA THR A 202 -0.31 14.61 -3.14
C THR A 202 0.96 14.87 -3.98
N ASP A 203 0.80 15.10 -5.30
CA ASP A 203 1.89 15.72 -6.07
C ASP A 203 2.17 17.12 -5.52
N GLY A 204 3.42 17.57 -5.63
CA GLY A 204 3.87 18.85 -5.08
C GLY A 204 5.26 19.23 -5.57
N ASP A 205 5.95 20.05 -4.79
CA ASP A 205 7.24 20.63 -5.18
C ASP A 205 8.44 20.10 -4.37
N ILE A 206 8.20 19.30 -3.32
CA ILE A 206 9.25 18.79 -2.43
C ILE A 206 9.75 17.44 -2.97
N PRO A 207 11.06 17.25 -3.21
CA PRO A 207 11.61 15.94 -3.56
C PRO A 207 11.25 14.88 -2.52
N VAL A 208 10.94 13.65 -2.95
CA VAL A 208 10.53 12.56 -2.04
C VAL A 208 11.54 12.35 -0.90
N PRO A 209 12.87 12.33 -1.10
CA PRO A 209 13.81 12.19 0.01
C PRO A 209 13.68 13.30 1.07
N ASP A 210 13.50 14.55 0.63
CA ASP A 210 13.36 15.70 1.53
C ASP A 210 12.04 15.64 2.29
N ALA A 211 10.97 15.20 1.63
CA ALA A 211 9.67 14.98 2.26
C ALA A 211 9.73 13.89 3.35
N VAL A 212 10.43 12.79 3.09
CA VAL A 212 10.66 11.72 4.09
C VAL A 212 11.49 12.24 5.27
N MET A 213 12.57 12.98 5.01
CA MET A 213 13.36 13.60 6.10
C MET A 213 12.53 14.56 6.97
N SER A 214 11.60 15.30 6.41
CA SER A 214 10.74 16.21 7.16
C SER A 214 9.71 15.52 8.06
N ILE A 215 9.40 14.26 7.80
CA ILE A 215 8.48 13.42 8.59
C ILE A 215 9.23 12.70 9.71
N GLN A 216 10.51 12.41 9.51
CA GLN A 216 11.34 11.77 10.52
C GLN A 216 11.53 12.71 11.71
N ARG A 217 11.02 12.30 12.87
CA ARG A 217 11.06 13.03 14.14
C ARG A 217 12.07 12.44 15.11
#